data_d1a39035f183ca80a1bb2ed23160d0c8
#
_entry.id   d1a39035f183ca80a1bb2ed23160d0c8
#
_cell.length_a   1.000
_cell.length_b   1.000
_cell.length_c   1.000
_cell.angle_alpha   90.00
_cell.angle_beta   90.00
_cell.angle_gamma   90.00
#
_symmetry.space_group_name_H-M   'P 1'
#
loop_
_entity.id
_entity.type
_entity.pdbx_description
1 polymer ?
#
loop_
_entity_poly.entity_id
_entity_poly.type
_entity_poly.pdbx_seq_one_letter_code
_entity_poly.pdbx_strand_id
1 'polypeptide(L)'
;MRIGLGLPNSALDIDRGGIFLEIAHRAEDLGFASLATIGRVAYPTYEELVVLAAAAGATSRIGLLTDVLLGPTREPVLLAKQAATLDQISGGRFVLGVGVGGREDDFTITGLGFKDRGRRWDRNLELMHRAWRGEPLPGTDHPVSPRPTNGESVPILFGGRAERMLARLVTYGIGYTQGGGTPESLVEMKARVDEAWRGAGRQGRPEYRALTYFALGEESLAGAEHSLREYYGPYGDRVWAGVARDSAQVRERMQAYEAVGCDELIFTMTAPAVEEAERLAEAATIR
;
A
#
# COMPACT_ATOMS: atom_id res chain seq x y z
N MET A 1 17.24 -4.59 -4.78
CA MET A 1 15.83 -4.41 -4.35
C MET A 1 15.75 -3.23 -3.39
N ARG A 2 14.73 -2.37 -3.51
CA ARG A 2 14.49 -1.25 -2.57
C ARG A 2 13.83 -1.78 -1.29
N ILE A 3 14.01 -1.05 -0.17
CA ILE A 3 13.37 -1.36 1.10
C ILE A 3 12.47 -0.18 1.50
N GLY A 4 11.19 -0.46 1.64
CA GLY A 4 10.18 0.48 2.16
C GLY A 4 9.85 0.18 3.62
N LEU A 5 9.29 1.17 4.31
CA LEU A 5 8.79 1.06 5.68
C LEU A 5 7.27 1.22 5.69
N GLY A 6 6.55 0.20 6.13
CA GLY A 6 5.11 0.30 6.40
C GLY A 6 4.88 0.96 7.75
N LEU A 7 4.16 2.08 7.74
CA LEU A 7 3.78 2.79 8.96
C LEU A 7 2.83 1.95 9.82
N PRO A 8 2.87 2.08 11.14
CA PRO A 8 2.06 1.28 12.06
C PRO A 8 0.60 1.75 12.15
N ASN A 9 0.02 2.24 11.04
CA ASN A 9 -1.32 2.82 11.05
C ASN A 9 -2.44 1.81 11.36
N SER A 10 -2.13 0.51 11.39
CA SER A 10 -3.01 -0.58 11.81
C SER A 10 -2.62 -1.19 13.16
N ALA A 11 -1.60 -0.67 13.83
CA ALA A 11 -1.27 -1.11 15.17
C ALA A 11 -2.36 -0.67 16.16
N LEU A 12 -2.59 -1.50 17.18
CA LEU A 12 -3.46 -1.14 18.31
C LEU A 12 -2.68 -0.20 19.27
N ASP A 13 -3.41 0.53 20.08
CA ASP A 13 -2.86 1.34 21.18
C ASP A 13 -1.89 2.46 20.75
N ILE A 14 -2.24 3.18 19.67
CA ILE A 14 -1.51 4.38 19.27
C ILE A 14 -2.00 5.57 20.13
N ASP A 15 -1.24 5.90 21.15
CA ASP A 15 -1.60 6.97 22.12
C ASP A 15 -1.64 8.37 21.49
N ARG A 16 -0.80 8.63 20.47
CA ARG A 16 -0.73 9.93 19.81
C ARG A 16 -0.42 9.81 18.30
N GLY A 17 -1.25 10.42 17.48
CA GLY A 17 -1.06 10.41 16.03
C GLY A 17 0.21 11.14 15.53
N GLY A 18 0.83 11.99 16.35
CA GLY A 18 2.10 12.66 16.00
C GLY A 18 3.27 11.71 15.75
N ILE A 19 3.22 10.49 16.28
CA ILE A 19 4.24 9.45 16.08
C ILE A 19 4.48 9.13 14.59
N PHE A 20 3.45 9.23 13.74
CA PHE A 20 3.61 9.01 12.31
C PHE A 20 4.58 9.99 11.65
N LEU A 21 4.59 11.24 12.11
CA LEU A 21 5.50 12.28 11.59
C LEU A 21 6.94 12.02 12.02
N GLU A 22 7.13 11.61 13.28
CA GLU A 22 8.45 11.27 13.82
C GLU A 22 9.05 10.08 13.06
N ILE A 23 8.25 9.02 12.86
CA ILE A 23 8.66 7.85 12.08
C ILE A 23 8.94 8.25 10.62
N ALA A 24 8.10 9.11 10.01
CA ALA A 24 8.28 9.53 8.62
C ALA A 24 9.58 10.30 8.42
N HIS A 25 9.89 11.27 9.29
CA HIS A 25 11.17 11.99 9.28
C HIS A 25 12.35 11.03 9.44
N ARG A 26 12.26 10.16 10.45
CA ARG A 26 13.35 9.24 10.74
C ARG A 26 13.59 8.25 9.60
N ALA A 27 12.52 7.72 8.98
CA ALA A 27 12.63 6.84 7.83
C ALA A 27 13.29 7.50 6.62
N GLU A 28 12.96 8.77 6.34
CA GLU A 28 13.64 9.54 5.29
C GLU A 28 15.12 9.73 5.58
N ASP A 29 15.49 10.05 6.82
CA ASP A 29 16.88 10.22 7.23
C ASP A 29 17.68 8.92 7.17
N LEU A 30 17.06 7.80 7.51
CA LEU A 30 17.64 6.46 7.44
C LEU A 30 17.77 5.92 6.00
N GLY A 31 17.14 6.55 5.00
CA GLY A 31 17.27 6.16 3.59
C GLY A 31 16.28 5.08 3.12
N PHE A 32 15.17 4.89 3.81
CA PHE A 32 14.08 4.05 3.28
C PHE A 32 13.54 4.59 1.95
N ALA A 33 13.19 3.69 1.05
CA ALA A 33 12.72 4.06 -0.29
C ALA A 33 11.31 4.63 -0.29
N SER A 34 10.42 4.11 0.57
CA SER A 34 9.03 4.57 0.68
C SER A 34 8.47 4.38 2.09
N LEU A 35 7.41 5.15 2.37
CA LEU A 35 6.47 4.92 3.48
C LEU A 35 5.20 4.30 2.92
N ALA A 36 4.71 3.25 3.56
CA ALA A 36 3.48 2.60 3.15
C ALA A 36 2.44 2.58 4.28
N THR A 37 1.15 2.59 3.92
CA THR A 37 0.03 2.40 4.85
C THR A 37 -0.85 1.27 4.38
N ILE A 38 -1.50 0.55 5.31
CA ILE A 38 -2.50 -0.47 5.00
C ILE A 38 -3.90 0.04 5.34
N GLY A 39 -4.90 -0.34 4.54
CA GLY A 39 -6.27 0.19 4.66
C GLY A 39 -7.28 -0.81 5.19
N ARG A 40 -8.06 -0.38 6.19
CA ARG A 40 -9.29 -0.98 6.67
C ARG A 40 -10.26 0.14 7.04
N VAL A 41 -11.56 -0.06 6.84
CA VAL A 41 -12.59 0.90 7.28
C VAL A 41 -13.20 0.47 8.61
N ALA A 42 -13.60 -0.80 8.72
CA ALA A 42 -14.21 -1.36 9.93
C ALA A 42 -13.16 -1.91 10.92
N TYR A 43 -12.17 -1.07 11.27
CA TYR A 43 -11.11 -1.44 12.21
C TYR A 43 -10.53 -0.18 12.87
N PRO A 44 -10.06 -0.23 14.13
CA PRO A 44 -9.47 0.92 14.80
C PRO A 44 -8.08 1.25 14.24
N THR A 45 -8.04 1.69 12.98
CA THR A 45 -6.84 2.13 12.26
C THR A 45 -6.91 3.63 11.98
N TYR A 46 -5.75 4.24 11.77
CA TYR A 46 -5.70 5.58 11.19
C TYR A 46 -5.93 5.51 9.67
N GLU A 47 -6.63 6.50 9.15
CA GLU A 47 -6.97 6.55 7.73
C GLU A 47 -5.72 6.74 6.87
N GLU A 48 -5.54 5.87 5.88
CA GLU A 48 -4.31 5.69 5.14
C GLU A 48 -3.87 6.91 4.32
N LEU A 49 -4.79 7.62 3.65
CA LEU A 49 -4.44 8.80 2.85
C LEU A 49 -4.15 10.02 3.73
N VAL A 50 -4.84 10.16 4.86
CA VAL A 50 -4.61 11.26 5.81
C VAL A 50 -3.23 11.12 6.46
N VAL A 51 -2.85 9.90 6.87
CA VAL A 51 -1.51 9.63 7.42
C VAL A 51 -0.43 9.92 6.38
N LEU A 52 -0.61 9.47 5.13
CA LEU A 52 0.35 9.75 4.06
C LEU A 52 0.40 11.23 3.66
N ALA A 53 -0.72 11.96 3.74
CA ALA A 53 -0.71 13.40 3.49
C ALA A 53 0.10 14.16 4.55
N ALA A 54 -0.03 13.76 5.81
CA ALA A 54 0.79 14.30 6.90
C ALA A 54 2.29 13.96 6.69
N ALA A 55 2.61 12.73 6.34
CA ALA A 55 3.97 12.30 6.00
C ALA A 55 4.53 13.06 4.77
N ALA A 56 3.70 13.34 3.75
CA ALA A 56 4.10 14.11 2.58
C ALA A 56 4.58 15.52 2.94
N GLY A 57 3.86 16.17 3.88
CA GLY A 57 4.23 17.50 4.39
C GLY A 57 5.46 17.51 5.29
N ALA A 58 5.79 16.36 5.90
CA ALA A 58 6.92 16.17 6.80
C ALA A 58 8.21 15.69 6.10
N THR A 59 8.14 15.30 4.83
CA THR A 59 9.25 14.68 4.07
C THR A 59 9.41 15.31 2.69
N SER A 60 10.57 15.11 2.06
CA SER A 60 10.87 15.73 0.77
C SER A 60 11.31 14.76 -0.34
N ARG A 61 11.77 13.56 0.01
CA ARG A 61 12.38 12.59 -0.92
C ARG A 61 11.71 11.21 -0.90
N ILE A 62 11.37 10.72 0.28
CA ILE A 62 10.84 9.36 0.48
C ILE A 62 9.53 9.16 -0.29
N GLY A 63 9.37 8.03 -0.98
CA GLY A 63 8.15 7.67 -1.68
C GLY A 63 6.98 7.43 -0.71
N LEU A 64 5.75 7.51 -1.21
CA LEU A 64 4.53 7.32 -0.43
C LEU A 64 3.64 6.30 -1.13
N LEU A 65 3.10 5.32 -0.38
CA LEU A 65 2.34 4.21 -0.96
C LEU A 65 1.16 3.82 -0.05
N THR A 66 -0.02 3.61 -0.63
CA THR A 66 -1.04 2.79 0.05
C THR A 66 -0.84 1.31 -0.34
N ASP A 67 -0.77 0.38 0.62
CA ASP A 67 -0.48 -1.05 0.32
C ASP A 67 -1.38 -2.03 1.12
N VAL A 68 -2.67 -2.04 0.85
CA VAL A 68 -3.40 -1.34 -0.21
C VAL A 68 -4.64 -0.65 0.34
N LEU A 69 -5.07 0.45 -0.30
CA LEU A 69 -6.36 1.09 -0.05
C LEU A 69 -7.50 0.25 -0.64
N LEU A 70 -8.64 0.18 0.06
CA LEU A 70 -9.84 -0.51 -0.41
C LEU A 70 -10.65 0.40 -1.34
N GLY A 71 -10.30 0.41 -2.64
CA GLY A 71 -10.88 1.33 -3.61
C GLY A 71 -12.42 1.33 -3.69
N PRO A 72 -13.10 0.16 -3.72
CA PRO A 72 -14.57 0.12 -3.84
C PRO A 72 -15.36 0.63 -2.62
N THR A 73 -14.72 0.88 -1.49
CA THR A 73 -15.38 1.45 -0.30
C THR A 73 -15.47 2.98 -0.33
N ARG A 74 -14.95 3.61 -1.40
CA ARG A 74 -14.82 5.07 -1.49
C ARG A 74 -15.60 5.64 -2.68
N GLU A 75 -16.03 6.89 -2.55
CA GLU A 75 -16.59 7.65 -3.65
C GLU A 75 -15.49 7.96 -4.67
N PRO A 76 -15.64 7.59 -5.95
CA PRO A 76 -14.54 7.58 -6.92
C PRO A 76 -14.00 8.97 -7.28
N VAL A 77 -14.86 9.98 -7.42
CA VAL A 77 -14.40 11.33 -7.80
C VAL A 77 -13.67 12.00 -6.64
N LEU A 78 -14.15 11.78 -5.41
CA LEU A 78 -13.47 12.26 -4.22
C LEU A 78 -12.13 11.54 -4.03
N LEU A 79 -12.06 10.22 -4.22
CA LEU A 79 -10.82 9.46 -4.17
C LEU A 79 -9.82 9.94 -5.23
N ALA A 80 -10.28 10.18 -6.46
CA ALA A 80 -9.44 10.73 -7.52
C ALA A 80 -8.85 12.09 -7.13
N LYS A 81 -9.68 12.96 -6.55
CA LYS A 81 -9.25 14.28 -6.06
C LYS A 81 -8.24 14.17 -4.91
N GLN A 82 -8.50 13.30 -3.93
CA GLN A 82 -7.59 13.06 -2.80
C GLN A 82 -6.23 12.54 -3.28
N ALA A 83 -6.23 11.53 -4.16
CA ALA A 83 -5.01 10.95 -4.71
C ALA A 83 -4.19 11.97 -5.51
N ALA A 84 -4.83 12.76 -6.39
CA ALA A 84 -4.14 13.81 -7.15
C ALA A 84 -3.65 14.95 -6.26
N THR A 85 -4.38 15.29 -5.18
CA THR A 85 -3.93 16.28 -4.20
C THR A 85 -2.69 15.81 -3.46
N LEU A 86 -2.68 14.56 -3.00
CA LEU A 86 -1.52 13.98 -2.34
C LEU A 86 -0.33 13.86 -3.29
N ASP A 87 -0.55 13.49 -4.54
CA ASP A 87 0.47 13.45 -5.58
C ASP A 87 1.09 14.84 -5.80
N GLN A 88 0.28 15.91 -5.90
CA GLN A 88 0.76 17.30 -6.02
C GLN A 88 1.53 17.76 -4.77
N ILE A 89 0.99 17.54 -3.57
CA ILE A 89 1.65 17.93 -2.31
C ILE A 89 3.01 17.23 -2.15
N SER A 90 3.06 15.97 -2.54
CA SER A 90 4.29 15.18 -2.47
C SER A 90 5.27 15.44 -3.62
N GLY A 91 4.91 16.22 -4.64
CA GLY A 91 5.74 16.45 -5.81
C GLY A 91 5.93 15.19 -6.67
N GLY A 92 4.89 14.35 -6.78
CA GLY A 92 4.89 13.14 -7.61
C GLY A 92 5.49 11.90 -6.93
N ARG A 93 5.69 11.92 -5.60
CA ARG A 93 6.22 10.77 -4.83
C ARG A 93 5.17 9.72 -4.49
N PHE A 94 3.89 10.00 -4.73
CA PHE A 94 2.79 9.15 -4.32
C PHE A 94 2.47 8.06 -5.35
N VAL A 95 2.30 6.85 -4.88
CA VAL A 95 1.77 5.69 -5.63
C VAL A 95 0.52 5.18 -4.94
N LEU A 96 -0.57 5.05 -5.67
CA LEU A 96 -1.84 4.56 -5.18
C LEU A 96 -1.90 3.03 -5.32
N GLY A 97 -1.58 2.30 -4.27
CA GLY A 97 -1.79 0.86 -4.22
C GLY A 97 -3.23 0.53 -3.83
N VAL A 98 -3.93 -0.27 -4.63
CA VAL A 98 -5.37 -0.54 -4.46
C VAL A 98 -5.72 -2.00 -4.48
N GLY A 99 -6.71 -2.35 -3.69
CA GLY A 99 -7.36 -3.67 -3.68
C GLY A 99 -8.87 -3.57 -3.68
N VAL A 100 -9.53 -4.68 -4.02
CA VAL A 100 -11.01 -4.75 -4.02
C VAL A 100 -11.57 -4.98 -2.61
N GLY A 101 -10.75 -5.45 -1.69
CA GLY A 101 -11.20 -5.83 -0.35
C GLY A 101 -11.85 -7.20 -0.30
N GLY A 102 -11.58 -7.93 0.78
CA GLY A 102 -12.08 -9.29 1.02
C GLY A 102 -12.98 -9.44 2.25
N ARG A 103 -13.19 -8.38 3.01
CA ARG A 103 -13.97 -8.40 4.26
C ARG A 103 -15.27 -7.63 4.10
N GLU A 104 -16.37 -8.25 4.49
CA GLU A 104 -17.73 -7.71 4.29
C GLU A 104 -18.03 -6.55 5.24
N ASP A 105 -17.44 -6.54 6.43
CA ASP A 105 -17.60 -5.49 7.44
C ASP A 105 -17.17 -4.11 6.93
N ASP A 106 -16.07 -4.01 6.18
CA ASP A 106 -15.62 -2.75 5.57
C ASP A 106 -16.65 -2.14 4.60
N PHE A 107 -17.45 -3.00 3.96
CA PHE A 107 -18.52 -2.57 3.06
C PHE A 107 -19.81 -2.25 3.81
N THR A 108 -20.15 -3.05 4.80
CA THR A 108 -21.35 -2.86 5.61
C THR A 108 -21.34 -1.50 6.32
N ILE A 109 -20.21 -1.15 6.95
CA ILE A 109 -20.08 0.13 7.69
C ILE A 109 -20.10 1.35 6.76
N THR A 110 -19.72 1.19 5.49
CA THR A 110 -19.78 2.25 4.48
C THR A 110 -21.12 2.32 3.75
N GLY A 111 -22.07 1.43 4.06
CA GLY A 111 -23.35 1.36 3.38
C GLY A 111 -23.29 0.82 1.94
N LEU A 112 -22.18 0.15 1.57
CA LEU A 112 -21.93 -0.32 0.21
C LEU A 112 -22.09 -1.85 0.11
N GLY A 113 -22.60 -2.33 -1.03
CA GLY A 113 -22.76 -3.76 -1.26
C GLY A 113 -21.41 -4.48 -1.43
N PHE A 114 -21.24 -5.62 -0.75
CA PHE A 114 -20.04 -6.44 -0.86
C PHE A 114 -19.99 -7.25 -2.17
N LYS A 115 -21.14 -7.84 -2.59
CA LYS A 115 -21.18 -8.76 -3.75
C LYS A 115 -20.85 -8.10 -5.09
N ASP A 116 -21.18 -6.83 -5.26
CA ASP A 116 -20.94 -6.07 -6.50
C ASP A 116 -19.67 -5.23 -6.50
N ARG A 117 -18.85 -5.29 -5.43
CA ARG A 117 -17.65 -4.47 -5.23
C ARG A 117 -16.67 -4.48 -6.40
N GLY A 118 -16.52 -5.64 -7.06
CA GLY A 118 -15.64 -5.74 -8.24
C GLY A 118 -16.16 -4.97 -9.44
N ARG A 119 -17.46 -5.06 -9.76
CA ARG A 119 -18.08 -4.28 -10.86
C ARG A 119 -18.13 -2.79 -10.54
N ARG A 120 -18.38 -2.45 -9.27
CA ARG A 120 -18.32 -1.05 -8.81
C ARG A 120 -16.91 -0.49 -9.00
N TRP A 121 -15.88 -1.28 -8.67
CA TRP A 121 -14.50 -0.84 -8.83
C TRP A 121 -14.12 -0.60 -10.30
N ASP A 122 -14.62 -1.40 -11.24
CA ASP A 122 -14.39 -1.17 -12.67
C ASP A 122 -14.91 0.22 -13.11
N ARG A 123 -16.15 0.56 -12.70
CA ARG A 123 -16.73 1.89 -12.97
C ARG A 123 -16.00 3.02 -12.25
N ASN A 124 -15.58 2.77 -11.02
CA ASN A 124 -14.86 3.77 -10.22
C ASN A 124 -13.52 4.13 -10.86
N LEU A 125 -12.75 3.14 -11.32
CA LEU A 125 -11.47 3.38 -12.01
C LEU A 125 -11.65 4.23 -13.27
N GLU A 126 -12.67 3.95 -14.07
CA GLU A 126 -12.99 4.75 -15.25
C GLU A 126 -13.28 6.22 -14.88
N LEU A 127 -14.12 6.45 -13.86
CA LEU A 127 -14.44 7.81 -13.39
C LEU A 127 -13.23 8.52 -12.82
N MET A 128 -12.37 7.85 -12.07
CA MET A 128 -11.12 8.40 -11.53
C MET A 128 -10.19 8.86 -12.65
N HIS A 129 -9.99 8.04 -13.68
CA HIS A 129 -9.13 8.39 -14.82
C HIS A 129 -9.70 9.54 -15.65
N ARG A 130 -11.03 9.59 -15.86
CA ARG A 130 -11.69 10.73 -16.49
C ARG A 130 -11.48 12.03 -15.70
N ALA A 131 -11.64 11.96 -14.37
CA ALA A 131 -11.37 13.09 -13.49
C ALA A 131 -9.91 13.59 -13.61
N TRP A 132 -8.94 12.69 -13.59
CA TRP A 132 -7.51 13.03 -13.72
C TRP A 132 -7.15 13.65 -15.08
N ARG A 133 -7.80 13.22 -16.16
CA ARG A 133 -7.62 13.84 -17.48
C ARG A 133 -8.36 15.19 -17.64
N GLY A 134 -9.13 15.59 -16.63
CA GLY A 134 -9.92 16.82 -16.68
C GLY A 134 -11.12 16.74 -17.62
N GLU A 135 -11.61 15.53 -17.89
CA GLU A 135 -12.81 15.32 -18.70
C GLU A 135 -14.07 15.73 -17.91
N PRO A 136 -15.11 16.24 -18.59
CA PRO A 136 -16.40 16.54 -17.96
C PRO A 136 -16.98 15.28 -17.31
N LEU A 137 -17.45 15.42 -16.06
CA LEU A 137 -18.13 14.35 -15.33
C LEU A 137 -19.63 14.66 -15.24
N PRO A 138 -20.50 13.63 -15.10
CA PRO A 138 -21.93 13.83 -14.93
C PRO A 138 -22.24 14.81 -13.78
N GLY A 139 -23.03 15.83 -14.05
CA GLY A 139 -23.49 16.80 -13.06
C GLY A 139 -22.61 18.06 -12.89
N THR A 140 -21.55 18.21 -13.68
CA THR A 140 -20.73 19.42 -13.67
C THR A 140 -20.09 19.69 -15.04
N ASP A 141 -19.99 20.97 -15.41
CA ASP A 141 -19.23 21.45 -16.57
C ASP A 141 -17.79 21.83 -16.23
N HIS A 142 -17.43 21.78 -14.93
CA HIS A 142 -16.10 22.11 -14.46
C HIS A 142 -15.25 20.84 -14.32
N PRO A 143 -13.97 20.87 -14.75
CA PRO A 143 -13.04 19.77 -14.52
C PRO A 143 -12.76 19.59 -13.03
N VAL A 144 -12.51 18.34 -12.62
CA VAL A 144 -12.03 18.03 -11.27
C VAL A 144 -10.54 18.41 -11.17
N SER A 145 -10.17 19.11 -10.11
CA SER A 145 -8.80 19.56 -9.85
C SER A 145 -8.37 19.20 -8.43
N PRO A 146 -7.04 19.07 -8.15
CA PRO A 146 -5.94 19.20 -9.11
C PRO A 146 -5.84 18.01 -10.07
N ARG A 147 -5.09 18.17 -11.15
CA ARG A 147 -4.64 17.02 -11.97
C ARG A 147 -3.37 16.42 -11.34
N PRO A 148 -3.05 15.13 -11.60
CA PRO A 148 -1.78 14.52 -11.21
C PRO A 148 -0.57 15.30 -11.76
N THR A 149 0.59 15.16 -11.10
CA THR A 149 1.83 15.85 -11.48
C THR A 149 2.29 15.56 -12.91
N ASN A 150 2.08 14.33 -13.39
CA ASN A 150 2.37 13.95 -14.78
C ASN A 150 1.30 14.37 -15.78
N GLY A 151 0.20 14.98 -15.33
CA GLY A 151 -0.90 15.44 -16.16
C GLY A 151 -1.87 14.36 -16.68
N GLU A 152 -1.63 13.09 -16.40
CA GLU A 152 -2.39 11.96 -16.93
C GLU A 152 -3.11 11.16 -15.83
N SER A 153 -2.37 10.55 -14.92
CA SER A 153 -2.92 9.73 -13.84
C SER A 153 -1.94 9.62 -12.67
N VAL A 154 -2.46 9.42 -11.47
CA VAL A 154 -1.64 8.95 -10.33
C VAL A 154 -1.19 7.51 -10.65
N PRO A 155 0.10 7.16 -10.44
CA PRO A 155 0.56 5.78 -10.62
C PRO A 155 -0.20 4.81 -9.73
N ILE A 156 -0.70 3.69 -10.29
CA ILE A 156 -1.49 2.70 -9.56
C ILE A 156 -0.78 1.35 -9.50
N LEU A 157 -0.64 0.78 -8.30
CA LEU A 157 -0.34 -0.64 -8.09
C LEU A 157 -1.61 -1.40 -7.72
N PHE A 158 -1.79 -2.58 -8.30
CA PHE A 158 -2.94 -3.42 -8.00
C PHE A 158 -2.56 -4.59 -7.11
N GLY A 159 -3.34 -4.78 -6.03
CA GLY A 159 -3.27 -5.96 -5.17
C GLY A 159 -4.43 -6.92 -5.43
N GLY A 160 -4.21 -8.20 -5.08
CA GLY A 160 -5.21 -9.26 -5.20
C GLY A 160 -4.80 -10.38 -6.16
N ARG A 161 -5.65 -11.43 -6.29
CA ARG A 161 -5.32 -12.64 -7.06
C ARG A 161 -6.36 -12.98 -8.14
N ALA A 162 -7.47 -12.24 -8.21
CA ALA A 162 -8.56 -12.50 -9.12
C ALA A 162 -8.19 -12.13 -10.57
N GLU A 163 -8.71 -12.85 -11.55
CA GLU A 163 -8.50 -12.60 -12.98
C GLU A 163 -8.86 -11.16 -13.39
N ARG A 164 -9.95 -10.62 -12.87
CA ARG A 164 -10.33 -9.22 -13.09
C ARG A 164 -9.33 -8.20 -12.57
N MET A 165 -8.49 -8.55 -11.60
CA MET A 165 -7.40 -7.68 -11.16
C MET A 165 -6.37 -7.52 -12.27
N LEU A 166 -6.02 -8.59 -13.00
CA LEU A 166 -5.08 -8.54 -14.13
C LEU A 166 -5.58 -7.61 -15.24
N ALA A 167 -6.88 -7.69 -15.57
CA ALA A 167 -7.47 -6.78 -16.56
C ALA A 167 -7.36 -5.30 -16.15
N ARG A 168 -7.59 -4.98 -14.87
CA ARG A 168 -7.41 -3.61 -14.34
C ARG A 168 -5.95 -3.17 -14.37
N LEU A 169 -5.05 -4.05 -13.98
CA LEU A 169 -3.63 -3.79 -13.93
C LEU A 169 -3.09 -3.43 -15.31
N VAL A 170 -3.40 -4.22 -16.34
CA VAL A 170 -2.93 -3.93 -17.69
C VAL A 170 -3.56 -2.69 -18.32
N THR A 171 -4.76 -2.29 -17.87
CA THR A 171 -5.44 -1.09 -18.36
C THR A 171 -4.95 0.18 -17.66
N TYR A 172 -4.76 0.13 -16.34
CA TYR A 172 -4.59 1.33 -15.51
C TYR A 172 -3.32 1.34 -14.67
N GLY A 173 -2.67 0.17 -14.47
CA GLY A 173 -1.62 0.02 -13.49
C GLY A 173 -0.21 0.23 -14.02
N ILE A 174 0.71 0.44 -13.08
CA ILE A 174 2.16 0.36 -13.31
C ILE A 174 2.73 -0.99 -12.88
N GLY A 175 1.99 -1.80 -12.13
CA GLY A 175 2.43 -3.09 -11.64
C GLY A 175 1.54 -3.68 -10.56
N TYR A 176 2.09 -4.63 -9.83
CA TYR A 176 1.43 -5.45 -8.83
C TYR A 176 2.07 -5.29 -7.45
N THR A 177 1.24 -5.30 -6.41
CA THR A 177 1.71 -5.40 -5.03
C THR A 177 1.08 -6.60 -4.33
N GLN A 178 1.90 -7.33 -3.56
CA GLN A 178 1.48 -8.47 -2.76
C GLN A 178 1.32 -8.07 -1.30
N GLY A 179 0.08 -7.89 -0.87
CA GLY A 179 -0.27 -7.61 0.52
C GLY A 179 -0.20 -8.86 1.39
N GLY A 180 0.97 -9.18 1.91
CA GLY A 180 1.25 -10.44 2.60
C GLY A 180 1.42 -11.62 1.65
N GLY A 181 2.02 -12.71 2.12
CA GLY A 181 2.30 -13.89 1.32
C GLY A 181 3.76 -14.33 1.42
N THR A 182 4.19 -15.17 0.49
CA THR A 182 5.55 -15.71 0.43
C THR A 182 6.22 -15.35 -0.89
N PRO A 183 7.56 -15.44 -1.00
CA PRO A 183 8.25 -15.28 -2.28
C PRO A 183 7.71 -16.19 -3.38
N GLU A 184 7.37 -17.45 -3.07
CA GLU A 184 6.80 -18.40 -4.02
C GLU A 184 5.46 -17.92 -4.58
N SER A 185 4.59 -17.39 -3.71
CA SER A 185 3.31 -16.82 -4.15
C SER A 185 3.47 -15.56 -5.00
N LEU A 186 4.58 -14.81 -4.84
CA LEU A 186 4.93 -13.72 -5.73
C LEU A 186 5.37 -14.23 -7.10
N VAL A 187 6.16 -15.33 -7.17
CA VAL A 187 6.54 -15.97 -8.45
C VAL A 187 5.32 -16.36 -9.27
N GLU A 188 4.33 -17.01 -8.63
CA GLU A 188 3.08 -17.39 -9.29
C GLU A 188 2.34 -16.16 -9.86
N MET A 189 2.23 -15.10 -9.07
CA MET A 189 1.54 -13.89 -9.51
C MET A 189 2.32 -13.14 -10.60
N LYS A 190 3.66 -13.10 -10.51
CA LYS A 190 4.52 -12.51 -11.56
C LYS A 190 4.28 -13.18 -12.89
N ALA A 191 4.26 -14.51 -12.96
CA ALA A 191 4.02 -15.23 -14.20
C ALA A 191 2.69 -14.81 -14.86
N ARG A 192 1.61 -14.72 -14.07
CA ARG A 192 0.29 -14.30 -14.54
C ARG A 192 0.25 -12.83 -14.97
N VAL A 193 0.90 -11.96 -14.21
CA VAL A 193 0.96 -10.52 -14.51
C VAL A 193 1.79 -10.27 -15.76
N ASP A 194 2.96 -10.91 -15.89
CA ASP A 194 3.83 -10.79 -17.08
C ASP A 194 3.14 -11.30 -18.33
N GLU A 195 2.38 -12.39 -18.25
CA GLU A 195 1.58 -12.90 -19.37
C GLU A 195 0.48 -11.91 -19.77
N ALA A 196 -0.29 -11.40 -18.80
CA ALA A 196 -1.34 -10.42 -19.06
C ALA A 196 -0.78 -9.10 -19.63
N TRP A 197 0.37 -8.64 -19.10
CA TRP A 197 1.06 -7.43 -19.56
C TRP A 197 1.50 -7.53 -21.02
N ARG A 198 2.14 -8.64 -21.39
CA ARG A 198 2.54 -8.93 -22.77
C ARG A 198 1.33 -9.09 -23.68
N GLY A 199 0.31 -9.82 -23.24
CA GLY A 199 -0.92 -10.04 -24.00
C GLY A 199 -1.69 -8.75 -24.29
N ALA A 200 -1.58 -7.75 -23.42
CA ALA A 200 -2.15 -6.41 -23.62
C ALA A 200 -1.25 -5.48 -24.47
N GLY A 201 -0.11 -5.93 -24.95
CA GLY A 201 0.83 -5.10 -25.73
C GLY A 201 1.50 -3.97 -24.95
N ARG A 202 1.55 -4.08 -23.62
CA ARG A 202 2.17 -3.06 -22.76
C ARG A 202 3.68 -3.04 -22.96
N GLN A 203 4.26 -1.83 -23.09
CA GLN A 203 5.70 -1.65 -23.20
C GLN A 203 6.39 -1.73 -21.82
N GLY A 204 7.67 -2.12 -21.82
CA GLY A 204 8.45 -2.29 -20.60
C GLY A 204 8.01 -3.50 -19.77
N ARG A 205 8.24 -3.45 -18.48
CA ARG A 205 7.81 -4.48 -17.52
C ARG A 205 6.98 -3.89 -16.39
N PRO A 206 6.07 -4.66 -15.79
CA PRO A 206 5.37 -4.22 -14.59
C PRO A 206 6.33 -4.13 -13.40
N GLU A 207 6.02 -3.25 -12.45
CA GLU A 207 6.68 -3.15 -11.16
C GLU A 207 6.11 -4.20 -10.19
N TYR A 208 6.97 -4.76 -9.32
CA TYR A 208 6.56 -5.75 -8.32
C TYR A 208 6.97 -5.31 -6.93
N ARG A 209 5.97 -5.10 -6.06
CA ARG A 209 6.20 -4.84 -4.63
C ARG A 209 5.59 -5.95 -3.79
N ALA A 210 6.10 -6.08 -2.57
CA ALA A 210 5.55 -7.01 -1.59
C ALA A 210 5.61 -6.40 -0.18
N LEU A 211 4.67 -6.81 0.67
CA LEU A 211 4.60 -6.41 2.06
C LEU A 211 4.87 -7.60 2.97
N THR A 212 5.67 -7.39 4.00
CA THR A 212 5.93 -8.32 5.10
C THR A 212 5.90 -7.57 6.43
N TYR A 213 5.84 -8.30 7.54
CA TYR A 213 5.86 -7.73 8.89
C TYR A 213 7.17 -7.99 9.60
N PHE A 214 7.51 -7.09 10.52
CA PHE A 214 8.64 -7.26 11.42
C PHE A 214 8.32 -6.74 12.84
N ALA A 215 9.05 -7.25 13.83
CA ALA A 215 9.07 -6.79 15.21
C ALA A 215 10.44 -7.15 15.80
N LEU A 216 11.30 -6.17 16.05
CA LEU A 216 12.70 -6.39 16.45
C LEU A 216 12.98 -6.02 17.91
N GLY A 217 12.20 -5.11 18.50
CA GLY A 217 12.28 -4.77 19.91
C GLY A 217 11.45 -5.70 20.79
N GLU A 218 11.84 -5.90 22.03
CA GLU A 218 11.10 -6.75 22.98
C GLU A 218 9.66 -6.26 23.19
N GLU A 219 9.46 -4.95 23.32
CA GLU A 219 8.13 -4.33 23.46
C GLU A 219 7.28 -4.52 22.20
N SER A 220 7.89 -4.38 21.01
CA SER A 220 7.22 -4.60 19.74
C SER A 220 6.81 -6.06 19.57
N LEU A 221 7.65 -7.01 19.97
CA LEU A 221 7.35 -8.44 19.95
C LEU A 221 6.18 -8.81 20.85
N ALA A 222 6.11 -8.22 22.05
CA ALA A 222 5.05 -8.50 23.01
C ALA A 222 3.65 -8.12 22.48
N GLY A 223 3.53 -7.00 21.76
CA GLY A 223 2.27 -6.51 21.19
C GLY A 223 1.95 -7.04 19.80
N ALA A 224 2.96 -7.37 19.01
CA ALA A 224 2.84 -7.72 17.58
C ALA A 224 1.92 -8.93 17.33
N GLU A 225 2.08 -9.98 18.12
CA GLU A 225 1.28 -11.19 17.97
C GLU A 225 -0.20 -10.92 18.18
N HIS A 226 -0.55 -10.21 19.24
CA HIS A 226 -1.93 -9.84 19.55
C HIS A 226 -2.51 -8.95 18.44
N SER A 227 -1.83 -7.89 18.05
CA SER A 227 -2.28 -6.95 17.02
C SER A 227 -2.50 -7.62 15.67
N LEU A 228 -1.60 -8.51 15.25
CA LEU A 228 -1.74 -9.20 13.97
C LEU A 228 -2.84 -10.26 14.00
N ARG A 229 -3.01 -10.99 15.11
CA ARG A 229 -4.12 -11.94 15.26
C ARG A 229 -5.46 -11.23 15.23
N GLU A 230 -5.59 -10.11 15.93
CA GLU A 230 -6.81 -9.30 15.92
C GLU A 230 -7.11 -8.74 14.52
N TYR A 231 -6.11 -8.13 13.87
CA TYR A 231 -6.27 -7.57 12.52
C TYR A 231 -6.63 -8.62 11.47
N TYR A 232 -5.98 -9.78 11.49
CA TYR A 232 -6.17 -10.81 10.46
C TYR A 232 -7.21 -11.87 10.81
N GLY A 233 -7.68 -11.94 12.05
CA GLY A 233 -8.66 -12.92 12.51
C GLY A 233 -8.19 -14.36 12.20
N PRO A 234 -8.96 -15.15 11.44
CA PRO A 234 -8.62 -16.56 11.15
C PRO A 234 -7.25 -16.77 10.48
N TYR A 235 -6.67 -15.73 9.89
CA TYR A 235 -5.37 -15.79 9.23
C TYR A 235 -4.21 -15.28 10.12
N GLY A 236 -4.51 -14.81 11.35
CA GLY A 236 -3.56 -14.17 12.23
C GLY A 236 -2.36 -15.04 12.58
N ASP A 237 -2.57 -16.32 12.90
CA ASP A 237 -1.49 -17.26 13.22
C ASP A 237 -0.51 -17.45 12.05
N ARG A 238 -1.04 -17.52 10.84
CA ARG A 238 -0.21 -17.64 9.62
C ARG A 238 0.61 -16.37 9.37
N VAL A 239 0.02 -15.21 9.59
CA VAL A 239 0.72 -13.93 9.43
C VAL A 239 1.79 -13.80 10.50
N TRP A 240 1.46 -14.10 11.76
CA TRP A 240 2.42 -14.09 12.87
C TRP A 240 3.62 -15.02 12.64
N ALA A 241 3.40 -16.23 12.13
CA ALA A 241 4.48 -17.15 11.78
C ALA A 241 5.45 -16.57 10.74
N GLY A 242 4.98 -15.62 9.91
CA GLY A 242 5.76 -14.94 8.88
C GLY A 242 6.44 -13.64 9.33
N VAL A 243 6.30 -13.19 10.58
CA VAL A 243 6.93 -11.96 11.09
C VAL A 243 8.45 -12.16 11.25
N ALA A 244 9.25 -11.23 10.74
CA ALA A 244 10.70 -11.21 11.00
C ALA A 244 10.97 -10.64 12.40
N ARG A 245 11.67 -11.40 13.26
CA ARG A 245 11.85 -11.12 14.68
C ARG A 245 13.31 -10.87 15.09
N ASP A 246 14.21 -11.01 14.14
CA ASP A 246 15.63 -10.70 14.31
C ASP A 246 16.27 -10.27 12.99
N SER A 247 17.48 -9.75 13.08
CA SER A 247 18.22 -9.26 11.93
C SER A 247 18.56 -10.35 10.91
N ALA A 248 18.68 -11.60 11.32
CA ALA A 248 18.95 -12.72 10.40
C ALA A 248 17.70 -13.00 9.55
N GLN A 249 16.52 -13.04 10.16
CA GLN A 249 15.24 -13.23 9.46
C GLN A 249 14.92 -12.06 8.54
N VAL A 250 15.25 -10.81 8.91
CA VAL A 250 15.13 -9.65 8.02
C VAL A 250 15.97 -9.87 6.75
N ARG A 251 17.25 -10.20 6.89
CA ARG A 251 18.14 -10.44 5.74
C ARG A 251 17.73 -11.64 4.90
N GLU A 252 17.31 -12.72 5.52
CA GLU A 252 16.77 -13.90 4.82
C GLU A 252 15.56 -13.52 3.96
N ARG A 253 14.64 -12.73 4.52
CA ARG A 253 13.45 -12.25 3.82
C ARG A 253 13.82 -11.37 2.63
N MET A 254 14.74 -10.43 2.83
CA MET A 254 15.24 -9.58 1.75
C MET A 254 15.85 -10.41 0.61
N GLN A 255 16.73 -11.36 0.92
CA GLN A 255 17.35 -12.23 -0.09
C GLN A 255 16.32 -13.07 -0.85
N ALA A 256 15.33 -13.63 -0.14
CA ALA A 256 14.29 -14.44 -0.75
C ALA A 256 13.41 -13.65 -1.74
N TYR A 257 13.00 -12.41 -1.38
CA TYR A 257 12.22 -11.56 -2.27
C TYR A 257 13.06 -10.99 -3.42
N GLU A 258 14.32 -10.66 -3.19
CA GLU A 258 15.23 -10.21 -4.24
C GLU A 258 15.47 -11.30 -5.28
N ALA A 259 15.68 -12.54 -4.84
CA ALA A 259 15.89 -13.69 -5.71
C ALA A 259 14.73 -13.96 -6.67
N VAL A 260 13.49 -13.62 -6.27
CA VAL A 260 12.30 -13.75 -7.12
C VAL A 260 11.99 -12.49 -7.93
N GLY A 261 12.85 -11.48 -7.88
CA GLY A 261 12.72 -10.24 -8.66
C GLY A 261 11.64 -9.30 -8.17
N CYS A 262 11.48 -9.17 -6.85
CA CYS A 262 10.74 -8.09 -6.22
C CYS A 262 11.51 -6.77 -6.39
N ASP A 263 10.83 -5.69 -6.77
CA ASP A 263 11.45 -4.38 -6.95
C ASP A 263 11.58 -3.63 -5.62
N GLU A 264 10.58 -3.81 -4.75
CA GLU A 264 10.55 -3.18 -3.43
C GLU A 264 9.85 -4.07 -2.42
N LEU A 265 10.51 -4.31 -1.28
CA LEU A 265 9.94 -5.02 -0.14
C LEU A 265 9.62 -4.03 0.97
N ILE A 266 8.35 -3.96 1.36
CA ILE A 266 7.85 -3.11 2.44
C ILE A 266 7.82 -3.92 3.73
N PHE A 267 8.61 -3.51 4.71
CA PHE A 267 8.54 -4.06 6.06
C PHE A 267 7.57 -3.21 6.89
N THR A 268 6.44 -3.79 7.26
CA THR A 268 5.39 -3.08 8.01
C THR A 268 5.62 -3.23 9.51
N MET A 269 5.64 -2.09 10.17
CA MET A 269 5.78 -1.98 11.62
C MET A 269 4.54 -2.55 12.31
N THR A 270 4.77 -3.26 13.40
CA THR A 270 3.71 -3.80 14.27
C THR A 270 3.50 -2.96 15.53
N ALA A 271 4.40 -2.02 15.81
CA ALA A 271 4.34 -1.13 16.96
C ALA A 271 4.70 0.32 16.57
N PRO A 272 4.09 1.33 17.21
CA PRO A 272 4.33 2.75 16.92
C PRO A 272 5.58 3.28 17.65
N ALA A 273 6.77 2.77 17.29
CA ALA A 273 8.05 3.13 17.89
C ALA A 273 9.09 3.52 16.84
N VAL A 274 9.69 4.71 16.96
CA VAL A 274 10.73 5.21 16.04
C VAL A 274 11.93 4.27 16.01
N GLU A 275 12.29 3.71 17.15
CA GLU A 275 13.40 2.77 17.35
C GLU A 275 13.25 1.49 16.49
N GLU A 276 12.02 1.08 16.17
CA GLU A 276 11.79 -0.05 15.27
C GLU A 276 12.26 0.25 13.84
N ALA A 277 12.06 1.47 13.36
CA ALA A 277 12.60 1.89 12.07
C ALA A 277 14.14 1.88 12.07
N GLU A 278 14.78 2.29 13.17
CA GLU A 278 16.24 2.27 13.34
C GLU A 278 16.78 0.82 13.36
N ARG A 279 16.16 -0.06 14.15
CA ARG A 279 16.52 -1.48 14.19
C ARG A 279 16.38 -2.16 12.82
N LEU A 280 15.31 -1.83 12.08
CA LEU A 280 15.13 -2.36 10.73
C LEU A 280 16.22 -1.83 9.77
N ALA A 281 16.54 -0.55 9.81
CA ALA A 281 17.56 0.03 8.96
C ALA A 281 18.95 -0.60 9.21
N GLU A 282 19.30 -0.84 10.48
CA GLU A 282 20.51 -1.56 10.88
C GLU A 282 20.47 -3.02 10.37
N ALA A 283 19.39 -3.75 10.63
CA ALA A 283 19.22 -5.15 10.20
C ALA A 283 19.30 -5.30 8.68
N ALA A 284 18.70 -4.37 7.92
CA ALA A 284 18.67 -4.34 6.46
C ALA A 284 19.94 -3.70 5.84
N THR A 285 20.82 -3.14 6.65
CA THR A 285 22.04 -2.43 6.20
C THR A 285 21.72 -1.29 5.22
N ILE A 286 20.66 -0.55 5.48
CA ILE A 286 20.29 0.64 4.71
C ILE A 286 21.34 1.73 5.01
N ARG A 287 21.86 2.39 3.95
CA ARG A 287 22.92 3.42 4.06
C ARG A 287 22.51 4.68 3.32
#